data_165ed85e6b48158a4105cc2b6d9312f3
#
_entry.id   165ed85e6b48158a4105cc2b6d9312f3
#
_cell.length_a   1.000
_cell.length_b   1.000
_cell.length_c   1.000
_cell.angle_alpha   90.00
_cell.angle_beta   90.00
_cell.angle_gamma   90.00
#
_symmetry.space_group_name_H-M   'P 1'
#
loop_
_entity.id
_entity.type
_entity.pdbx_description
1 polymer ?
#
loop_
_entity_poly.entity_id
_entity_poly.type
_entity_poly.pdbx_seq_one_letter_code
_entity_poly.pdbx_strand_id
1 'polypeptide(L)'
;TSIKSNVHLASMSGGTDICGCFLAGVPTQPVYRGELQGPCLGMATDVFNSKGESAAFDEKGELVCTAPFPSKPIGFWADTDNAKYKAAYFEGFPGVWTHGDFASKSVTGGFTLFGRSDATLNSKGVRIGTAEIYRVVETFPQVQESMAVSQDWENDTRVILFVVVKSGQEFNENVEKEIKTALRTQASPRHVPDLIVVAPELPRTKSNKLVELAVTDVINGREVRNRDALANPDSLDWFKGLVP
;
A
#
# COMPACT_ATOMS: atom_id res chain seq x y z
N THR A 1 9.75 27.81 3.48
CA THR A 1 8.42 27.13 3.60
C THR A 1 7.50 27.61 2.50
N SER A 2 6.95 26.68 1.71
CA SER A 2 6.12 27.00 0.53
C SER A 2 4.69 27.44 0.89
N ILE A 3 4.24 27.26 2.14
CA ILE A 3 2.86 27.57 2.57
C ILE A 3 2.92 28.59 3.72
N LYS A 4 3.18 28.15 4.94
CA LYS A 4 3.38 29.02 6.10
C LYS A 4 4.08 28.25 7.23
N SER A 5 4.73 29.02 8.14
CA SER A 5 5.58 28.44 9.18
C SER A 5 4.82 27.74 10.31
N ASN A 6 3.57 28.13 10.54
CA ASN A 6 2.73 27.62 11.66
C ASN A 6 1.54 26.80 11.17
N VAL A 7 1.70 26.02 10.09
CA VAL A 7 0.65 25.14 9.59
C VAL A 7 0.71 23.79 10.31
N HIS A 8 -0.46 23.28 10.71
CA HIS A 8 -0.59 21.89 11.13
C HIS A 8 -0.66 20.99 9.88
N LEU A 9 0.37 20.18 9.66
CA LEU A 9 0.38 19.18 8.59
C LEU A 9 -0.36 17.93 9.07
N ALA A 10 -1.64 17.84 8.74
CA ALA A 10 -2.49 16.71 9.06
C ALA A 10 -2.44 15.66 7.93
N SER A 11 -1.66 14.61 8.12
CA SER A 11 -1.73 13.42 7.27
C SER A 11 -2.90 12.55 7.69
N MET A 12 -3.59 11.90 6.73
CA MET A 12 -4.76 11.09 7.02
C MET A 12 -4.78 9.79 6.20
N SER A 13 -5.42 8.76 6.77
CA SER A 13 -5.72 7.53 6.08
C SER A 13 -7.15 7.09 6.35
N GLY A 14 -7.86 6.68 5.30
CA GLY A 14 -9.25 6.24 5.34
C GLY A 14 -9.69 5.72 3.99
N GLY A 15 -11.00 5.61 3.77
CA GLY A 15 -11.56 5.07 2.55
C GLY A 15 -12.73 5.88 2.00
N THR A 16 -12.87 5.83 0.69
CA THR A 16 -14.05 6.37 -0.01
C THR A 16 -15.33 5.63 0.40
N ASP A 17 -15.22 4.35 0.67
CA ASP A 17 -16.26 3.45 1.12
C ASP A 17 -16.85 3.82 2.48
N ILE A 18 -16.02 4.32 3.41
CA ILE A 18 -16.46 4.80 4.72
C ILE A 18 -16.71 6.31 4.75
N CYS A 19 -16.47 7.00 3.66
CA CYS A 19 -16.57 8.47 3.57
C CYS A 19 -15.90 9.18 4.76
N GLY A 20 -14.75 8.69 5.18
CA GLY A 20 -14.05 9.15 6.39
C GLY A 20 -12.63 8.59 6.51
N CYS A 21 -12.04 8.87 7.66
CA CYS A 21 -10.66 8.47 7.98
C CYS A 21 -10.63 7.65 9.28
N PHE A 22 -9.78 6.63 9.32
CA PHE A 22 -9.43 5.91 10.55
C PHE A 22 -8.33 6.63 11.30
N LEU A 23 -7.38 7.23 10.59
CA LEU A 23 -6.26 7.98 11.13
C LEU A 23 -6.29 9.40 10.58
N ALA A 24 -6.00 10.38 11.43
CA ALA A 24 -6.02 11.79 11.06
C ALA A 24 -5.03 12.62 11.90
N GLY A 25 -4.99 13.92 11.62
CA GLY A 25 -4.24 14.87 12.43
C GLY A 25 -4.87 15.07 13.81
N VAL A 26 -4.03 15.17 14.84
CA VAL A 26 -4.41 15.44 16.23
C VAL A 26 -3.77 16.76 16.65
N PRO A 27 -4.52 17.89 16.70
CA PRO A 27 -3.96 19.23 16.91
C PRO A 27 -3.22 19.40 18.27
N THR A 28 -3.49 18.55 19.21
CA THR A 28 -2.90 18.58 20.57
C THR A 28 -1.61 17.75 20.70
N GLN A 29 -1.19 17.10 19.60
CA GLN A 29 0.00 16.24 19.59
C GLN A 29 1.05 16.75 18.60
N PRO A 30 2.34 16.47 18.81
CA PRO A 30 3.39 16.73 17.84
C PRO A 30 3.18 15.94 16.55
N VAL A 31 3.68 16.49 15.42
CA VAL A 31 3.76 15.79 14.14
C VAL A 31 5.14 15.14 14.05
N TYR A 32 5.18 13.81 14.04
CA TYR A 32 6.42 13.05 13.83
C TYR A 32 6.59 12.69 12.36
N ARG A 33 7.82 12.74 11.87
CA ARG A 33 8.15 12.41 10.49
C ARG A 33 7.88 10.90 10.23
N GLY A 34 7.05 10.62 9.23
CA GLY A 34 6.72 9.24 8.82
C GLY A 34 5.51 8.65 9.54
N GLU A 35 4.89 9.38 10.47
CA GLU A 35 3.72 8.94 11.21
C GLU A 35 2.46 9.74 10.87
N LEU A 36 1.31 9.07 10.93
CA LEU A 36 0.01 9.70 11.11
C LEU A 36 -0.23 9.86 12.61
N GLN A 37 -0.74 11.03 13.04
CA GLN A 37 -0.72 11.39 14.46
C GLN A 37 -1.58 10.52 15.38
N GLY A 38 -2.72 9.99 14.89
CA GLY A 38 -3.54 9.12 15.72
C GLY A 38 -4.92 8.80 15.14
N PRO A 39 -5.73 8.04 15.89
CA PRO A 39 -7.09 7.71 15.50
C PRO A 39 -7.96 8.95 15.30
N CYS A 40 -8.79 8.93 14.25
CA CYS A 40 -9.81 9.94 14.04
C CYS A 40 -10.87 9.85 15.15
N LEU A 41 -11.46 10.98 15.53
CA LEU A 41 -12.49 11.02 16.55
C LEU A 41 -13.67 10.11 16.20
N GLY A 42 -14.05 9.25 17.14
CA GLY A 42 -15.13 8.27 16.98
C GLY A 42 -14.69 6.96 16.28
N MET A 43 -13.40 6.81 15.95
CA MET A 43 -12.85 5.60 15.37
C MET A 43 -12.00 4.85 16.41
N ALA A 44 -12.40 3.62 16.74
CA ALA A 44 -11.63 2.73 17.61
C ALA A 44 -10.57 1.98 16.79
N THR A 45 -9.62 2.75 16.25
CA THR A 45 -8.58 2.23 15.37
C THR A 45 -7.49 1.53 16.15
N ASP A 46 -7.10 0.35 15.69
CA ASP A 46 -6.00 -0.44 16.23
C ASP A 46 -5.22 -1.13 15.10
N VAL A 47 -4.15 -1.81 15.45
CA VAL A 47 -3.40 -2.72 14.57
C VAL A 47 -3.46 -4.12 15.17
N PHE A 48 -3.93 -5.10 14.39
CA PHE A 48 -3.98 -6.49 14.81
C PHE A 48 -2.86 -7.31 14.19
N ASN A 49 -2.24 -8.15 15.01
CA ASN A 49 -1.31 -9.18 14.55
C ASN A 49 -2.07 -10.35 13.88
N SER A 50 -1.33 -11.35 13.37
CA SER A 50 -1.91 -12.52 12.70
C SER A 50 -2.81 -13.40 13.59
N LYS A 51 -2.77 -13.21 14.91
CA LYS A 51 -3.62 -13.92 15.87
C LYS A 51 -4.93 -13.18 16.18
N GLY A 52 -5.11 -11.98 15.63
CA GLY A 52 -6.27 -11.11 15.95
C GLY A 52 -6.15 -10.39 17.30
N GLU A 53 -4.94 -10.24 17.80
CA GLU A 53 -4.63 -9.51 19.04
C GLU A 53 -4.08 -8.13 18.69
N SER A 54 -4.27 -7.15 19.59
CA SER A 54 -3.65 -5.83 19.44
C SER A 54 -2.13 -5.98 19.39
N ALA A 55 -1.54 -5.55 18.26
CA ALA A 55 -0.12 -5.64 18.02
C ALA A 55 0.68 -4.80 19.05
N ALA A 56 1.88 -5.23 19.38
CA ALA A 56 2.82 -4.44 20.16
C ALA A 56 3.24 -3.16 19.43
N PHE A 57 3.87 -2.22 20.11
CA PHE A 57 4.45 -1.05 19.44
C PHE A 57 5.51 -1.50 18.43
N ASP A 58 5.49 -0.87 17.25
CA ASP A 58 6.35 -1.15 16.09
C ASP A 58 6.17 -2.55 15.47
N GLU A 59 5.29 -3.39 16.03
CA GLU A 59 4.88 -4.63 15.39
C GLU A 59 3.93 -4.31 14.23
N LYS A 60 4.24 -4.86 13.05
CA LYS A 60 3.43 -4.69 11.83
C LYS A 60 2.24 -5.64 11.84
N GLY A 61 1.09 -5.11 11.43
CA GLY A 61 -0.16 -5.88 11.35
C GLY A 61 -1.21 -5.20 10.47
N GLU A 62 -2.42 -5.67 10.59
CA GLU A 62 -3.59 -5.18 9.85
C GLU A 62 -4.22 -3.99 10.58
N LEU A 63 -4.47 -2.90 9.85
CA LEU A 63 -5.24 -1.76 10.38
C LEU A 63 -6.71 -2.13 10.52
N VAL A 64 -7.23 -2.02 11.73
CA VAL A 64 -8.60 -2.42 12.06
C VAL A 64 -9.36 -1.31 12.79
N CYS A 65 -10.70 -1.39 12.75
CA CYS A 65 -11.56 -0.63 13.65
C CYS A 65 -12.36 -1.59 14.50
N THR A 66 -12.13 -1.56 15.82
CA THR A 66 -12.61 -2.56 16.77
C THR A 66 -14.00 -2.28 17.31
N ALA A 67 -14.57 -1.10 17.02
CA ALA A 67 -15.92 -0.72 17.40
C ALA A 67 -16.74 -0.22 16.21
N PRO A 68 -18.08 -0.27 16.28
CA PRO A 68 -18.94 0.34 15.26
C PRO A 68 -18.68 1.84 15.13
N PHE A 69 -18.76 2.36 13.90
CA PHE A 69 -18.58 3.78 13.59
C PHE A 69 -19.70 4.28 12.67
N PRO A 70 -20.03 5.60 12.72
CA PRO A 70 -21.24 6.13 12.08
C PRO A 70 -21.28 5.99 10.57
N SER A 71 -20.14 6.12 9.89
CA SER A 71 -20.03 6.10 8.44
C SER A 71 -19.78 4.70 7.85
N LYS A 72 -19.95 3.65 8.65
CA LYS A 72 -19.83 2.27 8.15
C LYS A 72 -20.91 2.00 7.09
N PRO A 73 -20.56 1.52 5.88
CA PRO A 73 -21.53 1.11 4.87
C PRO A 73 -22.51 0.07 5.41
N ILE A 74 -23.75 0.12 4.97
CA ILE A 74 -24.78 -0.84 5.35
C ILE A 74 -24.70 -2.15 4.53
N GLY A 75 -24.00 -2.13 3.40
CA GLY A 75 -23.82 -3.27 2.50
C GLY A 75 -23.36 -2.80 1.12
N PHE A 76 -23.24 -3.74 0.19
CA PHE A 76 -22.92 -3.47 -1.21
C PHE A 76 -24.17 -3.54 -2.09
N TRP A 77 -24.14 -2.84 -3.22
CA TRP A 77 -25.20 -2.92 -4.22
C TRP A 77 -25.25 -4.33 -4.81
N ALA A 78 -26.47 -4.89 -4.92
CA ALA A 78 -26.72 -6.24 -5.42
C ALA A 78 -25.99 -7.38 -4.67
N ASP A 79 -25.78 -7.20 -3.37
CA ASP A 79 -25.19 -8.19 -2.44
C ASP A 79 -26.24 -8.58 -1.40
N THR A 80 -27.26 -9.35 -1.84
CA THR A 80 -28.49 -9.62 -1.08
C THR A 80 -28.30 -10.37 0.22
N ASP A 81 -27.25 -11.20 0.32
CA ASP A 81 -26.87 -11.97 1.52
C ASP A 81 -25.71 -11.33 2.28
N ASN A 82 -25.23 -10.17 1.83
CA ASN A 82 -24.04 -9.48 2.33
C ASN A 82 -22.76 -10.34 2.31
N ALA A 83 -22.67 -11.34 1.44
CA ALA A 83 -21.51 -12.21 1.37
C ALA A 83 -20.25 -11.45 0.93
N LYS A 84 -20.34 -10.62 -0.11
CA LYS A 84 -19.23 -9.78 -0.59
C LYS A 84 -18.82 -8.74 0.46
N TYR A 85 -19.78 -8.11 1.11
CA TYR A 85 -19.55 -7.14 2.16
C TYR A 85 -18.83 -7.76 3.36
N LYS A 86 -19.28 -8.93 3.82
CA LYS A 86 -18.63 -9.68 4.91
C LYS A 86 -17.23 -10.13 4.53
N ALA A 87 -17.04 -10.66 3.33
CA ALA A 87 -15.73 -11.07 2.84
C ALA A 87 -14.75 -9.88 2.76
N ALA A 88 -15.22 -8.71 2.30
CA ALA A 88 -14.37 -7.54 2.15
C ALA A 88 -13.84 -6.98 3.48
N TYR A 89 -14.64 -7.03 4.56
CA TYR A 89 -14.32 -6.27 5.78
C TYR A 89 -14.27 -7.10 7.06
N PHE A 90 -14.79 -8.32 7.09
CA PHE A 90 -14.97 -9.09 8.33
C PHE A 90 -14.47 -10.53 8.24
N GLU A 91 -13.92 -10.96 7.11
CA GLU A 91 -13.41 -12.32 6.94
C GLU A 91 -12.10 -12.53 7.71
N GLY A 92 -11.23 -11.53 7.72
CA GLY A 92 -9.94 -11.60 8.40
C GLY A 92 -10.07 -11.71 9.91
N PHE A 93 -10.93 -10.89 10.50
CA PHE A 93 -11.19 -10.86 11.95
C PHE A 93 -12.69 -10.75 12.20
N PRO A 94 -13.38 -11.83 12.59
CA PRO A 94 -14.83 -11.84 12.76
C PRO A 94 -15.32 -10.74 13.72
N GLY A 95 -16.24 -9.90 13.20
CA GLY A 95 -16.82 -8.80 13.99
C GLY A 95 -15.97 -7.52 14.07
N VAL A 96 -14.76 -7.53 13.51
CA VAL A 96 -13.85 -6.38 13.49
C VAL A 96 -13.68 -5.90 12.05
N TRP A 97 -13.85 -4.60 11.83
CA TRP A 97 -13.63 -3.99 10.51
C TRP A 97 -12.16 -4.03 10.12
N THR A 98 -11.86 -4.75 9.06
CA THR A 98 -10.53 -4.86 8.47
C THR A 98 -10.46 -3.91 7.27
N HIS A 99 -9.57 -2.90 7.33
CA HIS A 99 -9.54 -1.88 6.27
C HIS A 99 -8.70 -2.28 5.05
N GLY A 100 -7.81 -3.25 5.23
CA GLY A 100 -6.91 -3.71 4.17
C GLY A 100 -5.67 -2.84 4.02
N ASP A 101 -5.24 -2.18 5.09
CA ASP A 101 -3.98 -1.45 5.18
C ASP A 101 -3.04 -2.13 6.17
N PHE A 102 -1.75 -2.23 5.79
CA PHE A 102 -0.70 -2.79 6.63
C PHE A 102 -0.02 -1.67 7.41
N ALA A 103 -0.02 -1.76 8.73
CA ALA A 103 0.37 -0.67 9.62
C ALA A 103 1.14 -1.14 10.86
N SER A 104 1.73 -0.21 11.60
CA SER A 104 2.18 -0.40 12.97
C SER A 104 1.80 0.80 13.85
N LYS A 105 1.72 0.57 15.16
CA LYS A 105 1.55 1.61 16.19
C LYS A 105 2.90 2.05 16.71
N SER A 106 3.08 3.35 16.91
CA SER A 106 4.29 3.91 17.53
C SER A 106 4.07 4.19 19.01
N VAL A 107 5.14 4.17 19.78
CA VAL A 107 5.16 4.59 21.20
C VAL A 107 4.75 6.06 21.39
N THR A 108 4.81 6.87 20.35
CA THR A 108 4.33 8.26 20.32
C THR A 108 2.81 8.39 20.27
N GLY A 109 2.09 7.26 20.07
CA GLY A 109 0.65 7.22 19.82
C GLY A 109 0.26 7.38 18.35
N GLY A 110 1.26 7.57 17.47
CA GLY A 110 1.07 7.63 16.01
C GLY A 110 1.02 6.27 15.35
N PHE A 111 0.82 6.29 14.02
CA PHE A 111 0.75 5.09 13.19
C PHE A 111 1.63 5.26 11.95
N THR A 112 2.33 4.20 11.57
CA THR A 112 3.04 4.14 10.29
C THR A 112 2.31 3.19 9.35
N LEU A 113 2.02 3.64 8.12
CA LEU A 113 1.42 2.82 7.08
C LEU A 113 2.51 2.30 6.13
N PHE A 114 2.40 1.03 5.77
CA PHE A 114 3.33 0.31 4.89
C PHE A 114 2.73 -0.01 3.52
N GLY A 115 1.48 0.37 3.28
CA GLY A 115 0.72 0.14 2.06
C GLY A 115 -0.50 -0.75 2.29
N ARG A 116 -1.06 -1.26 1.20
CA ARG A 116 -2.19 -2.19 1.25
C ARG A 116 -1.74 -3.55 1.79
N SER A 117 -2.53 -4.16 2.67
CA SER A 117 -2.23 -5.50 3.21
C SER A 117 -2.41 -6.61 2.17
N ASP A 118 -3.34 -6.41 1.22
CA ASP A 118 -3.57 -7.31 0.09
C ASP A 118 -2.49 -7.20 -1.01
N ALA A 119 -1.76 -6.08 -1.07
CA ALA A 119 -0.64 -5.84 -1.98
C ALA A 119 0.74 -5.99 -1.31
N THR A 120 0.82 -6.48 -0.07
CA THR A 120 2.11 -6.75 0.57
C THR A 120 2.89 -7.82 -0.19
N LEU A 121 4.18 -7.57 -0.34
CA LEU A 121 5.10 -8.51 -0.96
C LEU A 121 5.48 -9.60 0.04
N ASN A 122 5.72 -10.81 -0.46
CA ASN A 122 6.25 -11.91 0.35
C ASN A 122 7.66 -12.25 -0.15
N SER A 123 8.67 -11.60 0.44
CA SER A 123 10.06 -11.86 0.08
C SER A 123 10.64 -12.93 0.99
N LYS A 124 10.74 -14.18 0.47
CA LYS A 124 11.33 -15.32 1.20
C LYS A 124 10.70 -15.50 2.60
N GLY A 125 9.37 -15.47 2.67
CA GLY A 125 8.59 -15.65 3.90
C GLY A 125 8.47 -14.41 4.79
N VAL A 126 8.97 -13.24 4.36
CA VAL A 126 8.82 -11.98 5.09
C VAL A 126 7.86 -11.06 4.36
N ARG A 127 6.81 -10.59 5.04
CA ARG A 127 5.88 -9.58 4.49
C ARG A 127 6.55 -8.21 4.47
N ILE A 128 6.52 -7.58 3.29
CA ILE A 128 7.09 -6.26 3.03
C ILE A 128 5.99 -5.36 2.49
N GLY A 129 5.84 -4.18 3.08
CA GLY A 129 4.93 -3.17 2.57
C GLY A 129 5.54 -2.46 1.35
N THR A 130 4.75 -2.33 0.28
CA THR A 130 5.20 -1.68 -0.95
C THR A 130 5.66 -0.25 -0.73
N ALA A 131 5.04 0.48 0.20
CA ALA A 131 5.42 1.85 0.55
C ALA A 131 6.85 1.96 1.11
N GLU A 132 7.41 0.90 1.71
CA GLU A 132 8.80 0.89 2.19
C GLU A 132 9.79 0.97 1.03
N ILE A 133 9.44 0.35 -0.10
CA ILE A 133 10.23 0.42 -1.34
C ILE A 133 10.07 1.79 -1.99
N TYR A 134 8.83 2.28 -2.13
CA TYR A 134 8.55 3.55 -2.81
C TYR A 134 9.23 4.74 -2.14
N ARG A 135 9.25 4.78 -0.79
CA ARG A 135 9.94 5.86 -0.03
C ARG A 135 11.42 6.00 -0.38
N VAL A 136 12.08 4.92 -0.75
CA VAL A 136 13.50 4.95 -1.15
C VAL A 136 13.62 5.24 -2.65
N VAL A 137 12.89 4.50 -3.48
CA VAL A 137 13.03 4.53 -4.93
C VAL A 137 12.62 5.89 -5.52
N GLU A 138 11.54 6.49 -5.02
CA GLU A 138 11.04 7.77 -5.54
C GLU A 138 11.85 9.00 -5.11
N THR A 139 12.90 8.80 -4.29
CA THR A 139 13.90 9.86 -4.01
C THR A 139 14.90 10.03 -5.15
N PHE A 140 15.02 9.06 -6.06
CA PHE A 140 15.95 9.12 -7.18
C PHE A 140 15.45 10.11 -8.24
N PRO A 141 16.32 11.02 -8.72
CA PRO A 141 15.91 12.05 -9.67
C PRO A 141 15.43 11.50 -11.01
N GLN A 142 15.87 10.29 -11.38
CA GLN A 142 15.45 9.59 -12.61
C GLN A 142 14.06 9.01 -12.52
N VAL A 143 13.56 8.71 -11.31
CA VAL A 143 12.30 8.01 -11.09
C VAL A 143 11.15 9.00 -11.00
N GLN A 144 10.15 8.81 -11.84
CA GLN A 144 8.88 9.54 -11.78
C GLN A 144 7.93 8.90 -10.78
N GLU A 145 7.77 7.58 -10.89
CA GLU A 145 6.93 6.75 -10.04
C GLU A 145 7.40 5.30 -10.08
N SER A 146 6.99 4.50 -9.10
CA SER A 146 7.37 3.10 -9.01
C SER A 146 6.23 2.22 -8.52
N MET A 147 6.28 0.93 -8.88
CA MET A 147 5.33 -0.09 -8.44
C MET A 147 6.05 -1.41 -8.20
N ALA A 148 5.92 -1.95 -7.00
CA ALA A 148 6.48 -3.25 -6.63
C ALA A 148 5.38 -4.31 -6.54
N VAL A 149 5.61 -5.46 -7.17
CA VAL A 149 4.65 -6.57 -7.22
C VAL A 149 5.36 -7.90 -7.04
N SER A 150 4.60 -8.92 -6.64
CA SER A 150 5.08 -10.30 -6.56
C SER A 150 4.71 -11.08 -7.82
N GLN A 151 5.68 -11.81 -8.38
CA GLN A 151 5.47 -12.76 -9.47
C GLN A 151 5.77 -14.17 -8.98
N ASP A 152 4.88 -15.12 -9.31
CA ASP A 152 5.10 -16.55 -9.07
C ASP A 152 6.24 -17.02 -9.99
N TRP A 153 7.30 -17.62 -9.43
CA TRP A 153 8.52 -17.97 -10.15
C TRP A 153 9.20 -19.19 -9.54
N GLU A 154 9.43 -20.24 -10.35
CA GLU A 154 10.20 -21.44 -9.95
C GLU A 154 9.77 -22.06 -8.60
N ASN A 155 8.47 -22.22 -8.37
CA ASN A 155 7.84 -22.68 -7.12
C ASN A 155 8.05 -21.76 -5.89
N ASP A 156 8.46 -20.53 -6.10
CA ASP A 156 8.57 -19.47 -5.09
C ASP A 156 7.99 -18.17 -5.67
N THR A 157 8.26 -17.05 -5.05
CA THR A 157 7.89 -15.73 -5.53
C THR A 157 9.12 -14.84 -5.70
N ARG A 158 9.14 -14.02 -6.74
CA ARG A 158 10.11 -12.96 -6.90
C ARG A 158 9.46 -11.59 -6.87
N VAL A 159 10.18 -10.60 -6.43
CA VAL A 159 9.74 -9.21 -6.40
C VAL A 159 10.21 -8.49 -7.65
N ILE A 160 9.28 -7.92 -8.41
CA ILE A 160 9.57 -7.06 -9.56
C ILE A 160 9.22 -5.62 -9.17
N LEU A 161 10.18 -4.71 -9.39
CA LEU A 161 9.99 -3.28 -9.27
C LEU A 161 9.86 -2.67 -10.67
N PHE A 162 8.69 -2.17 -10.99
CA PHE A 162 8.48 -1.36 -12.19
C PHE A 162 8.79 0.10 -11.89
N VAL A 163 9.47 0.77 -12.81
CA VAL A 163 9.88 2.17 -12.69
C VAL A 163 9.47 2.92 -13.94
N VAL A 164 8.76 4.03 -13.78
CA VAL A 164 8.55 5.00 -14.84
C VAL A 164 9.64 6.07 -14.74
N VAL A 165 10.35 6.29 -15.84
CA VAL A 165 11.48 7.23 -15.88
C VAL A 165 10.98 8.63 -16.17
N LYS A 166 11.48 9.64 -15.48
CA LYS A 166 11.17 11.05 -15.74
C LYS A 166 11.62 11.45 -17.13
N SER A 167 10.83 12.27 -17.80
CA SER A 167 11.18 12.82 -19.13
C SER A 167 12.56 13.50 -19.10
N GLY A 168 13.38 13.16 -20.09
CA GLY A 168 14.74 13.69 -20.21
C GLY A 168 15.78 13.07 -19.28
N GLN A 169 15.40 12.07 -18.48
CA GLN A 169 16.33 11.29 -17.66
C GLN A 169 16.64 9.94 -18.31
N GLU A 170 17.77 9.37 -17.98
CA GLU A 170 18.20 8.05 -18.43
C GLU A 170 18.21 7.06 -17.26
N PHE A 171 17.71 5.85 -17.51
CA PHE A 171 17.74 4.75 -16.54
C PHE A 171 18.70 3.67 -17.09
N ASN A 172 19.82 3.48 -16.41
CA ASN A 172 20.87 2.55 -16.82
C ASN A 172 21.27 1.64 -15.64
N GLU A 173 22.18 0.70 -15.91
CA GLU A 173 22.66 -0.27 -14.89
C GLU A 173 23.25 0.39 -13.62
N ASN A 174 23.83 1.59 -13.73
CA ASN A 174 24.36 2.26 -12.56
C ASN A 174 23.23 2.74 -11.64
N VAL A 175 22.18 3.36 -12.19
CA VAL A 175 20.99 3.78 -11.46
C VAL A 175 20.31 2.58 -10.80
N GLU A 176 20.21 1.45 -11.52
CA GLU A 176 19.66 0.20 -10.97
C GLU A 176 20.47 -0.29 -9.76
N LYS A 177 21.80 -0.30 -9.85
CA LYS A 177 22.70 -0.69 -8.76
C LYS A 177 22.60 0.24 -7.56
N GLU A 178 22.48 1.55 -7.81
CA GLU A 178 22.29 2.56 -6.75
C GLU A 178 20.95 2.35 -6.02
N ILE A 179 19.86 2.12 -6.74
CA ILE A 179 18.55 1.81 -6.16
C ILE A 179 18.61 0.55 -5.30
N LYS A 180 19.18 -0.55 -5.81
CA LYS A 180 19.36 -1.81 -5.05
C LYS A 180 20.20 -1.61 -3.79
N THR A 181 21.25 -0.78 -3.88
CA THR A 181 22.11 -0.45 -2.74
C THR A 181 21.36 0.39 -1.72
N ALA A 182 20.62 1.42 -2.16
CA ALA A 182 19.84 2.27 -1.28
C ALA A 182 18.74 1.47 -0.54
N LEU A 183 18.02 0.59 -1.25
CA LEU A 183 17.03 -0.29 -0.64
C LEU A 183 17.64 -1.22 0.42
N ARG A 184 18.83 -1.78 0.14
CA ARG A 184 19.55 -2.65 1.08
C ARG A 184 19.96 -1.93 2.35
N THR A 185 20.39 -0.67 2.24
CA THR A 185 20.96 0.11 3.34
C THR A 185 19.92 0.91 4.12
N GLN A 186 18.90 1.45 3.44
CA GLN A 186 17.90 2.33 4.07
C GLN A 186 16.65 1.55 4.55
N ALA A 187 16.36 0.38 3.96
CA ALA A 187 15.30 -0.50 4.39
C ALA A 187 15.88 -1.83 4.90
N SER A 188 16.05 -2.83 4.05
CA SER A 188 16.78 -4.05 4.41
C SER A 188 17.13 -4.87 3.14
N PRO A 189 18.00 -5.90 3.25
CA PRO A 189 18.27 -6.82 2.13
C PRO A 189 17.01 -7.49 1.54
N ARG A 190 15.93 -7.62 2.31
CA ARG A 190 14.67 -8.22 1.88
C ARG A 190 13.84 -7.32 0.95
N HIS A 191 14.09 -6.00 1.00
CA HIS A 191 13.42 -5.01 0.15
C HIS A 191 14.05 -4.86 -1.23
N VAL A 192 15.20 -5.50 -1.46
CA VAL A 192 15.87 -5.45 -2.77
C VAL A 192 15.09 -6.31 -3.76
N PRO A 193 14.54 -5.72 -4.85
CA PRO A 193 13.80 -6.48 -5.84
C PRO A 193 14.74 -7.41 -6.64
N ASP A 194 14.19 -8.53 -7.07
CA ASP A 194 14.89 -9.47 -7.94
C ASP A 194 15.13 -8.86 -9.32
N LEU A 195 14.13 -8.15 -9.83
CA LEU A 195 14.18 -7.43 -11.11
C LEU A 195 13.75 -5.97 -10.95
N ILE A 196 14.40 -5.07 -11.70
CA ILE A 196 13.91 -3.71 -11.93
C ILE A 196 13.63 -3.59 -13.45
N VAL A 197 12.43 -3.17 -13.80
CA VAL A 197 11.96 -3.09 -15.17
C VAL A 197 11.41 -1.69 -15.45
N VAL A 198 11.91 -1.05 -16.51
CA VAL A 198 11.37 0.25 -16.93
C VAL A 198 10.04 0.02 -17.65
N ALA A 199 8.98 0.61 -17.10
CA ALA A 199 7.65 0.57 -17.67
C ALA A 199 7.30 1.90 -18.35
N PRO A 200 6.51 1.89 -19.44
CA PRO A 200 6.09 3.12 -20.12
C PRO A 200 5.13 3.94 -19.25
N GLU A 201 4.24 3.27 -18.53
CA GLU A 201 3.29 3.85 -17.58
C GLU A 201 2.82 2.78 -16.58
N LEU A 202 2.22 3.21 -15.47
CA LEU A 202 1.62 2.32 -14.47
C LEU A 202 0.09 2.43 -14.50
N PRO A 203 -0.63 1.30 -14.31
CA PRO A 203 -2.09 1.31 -14.26
C PRO A 203 -2.60 2.04 -13.02
N ARG A 204 -3.66 2.84 -13.22
CA ARG A 204 -4.26 3.67 -12.18
C ARG A 204 -5.77 3.56 -12.21
N THR A 205 -6.37 3.70 -11.03
CA THR A 205 -7.82 3.89 -10.92
C THR A 205 -8.22 5.28 -11.46
N LYS A 206 -9.52 5.48 -11.71
CA LYS A 206 -10.10 6.80 -12.05
C LYS A 206 -9.85 7.86 -10.98
N SER A 207 -9.56 7.46 -9.74
CA SER A 207 -9.13 8.34 -8.64
C SER A 207 -7.61 8.50 -8.53
N ASN A 208 -6.87 8.12 -9.56
CA ASN A 208 -5.41 8.25 -9.70
C ASN A 208 -4.57 7.42 -8.71
N LYS A 209 -5.13 6.33 -8.14
CA LYS A 209 -4.39 5.40 -7.28
C LYS A 209 -3.74 4.30 -8.11
N LEU A 210 -2.51 3.91 -7.77
CA LEU A 210 -1.83 2.73 -8.33
C LEU A 210 -2.61 1.45 -8.02
N VAL A 211 -2.53 0.46 -8.91
CA VAL A 211 -3.29 -0.79 -8.81
C VAL A 211 -2.35 -1.99 -8.89
N GLU A 212 -1.57 -2.20 -7.83
CA GLU A 212 -0.58 -3.28 -7.73
C GLU A 212 -1.19 -4.66 -7.99
N LEU A 213 -2.38 -4.91 -7.43
CA LEU A 213 -3.07 -6.19 -7.59
C LEU A 213 -3.40 -6.51 -9.05
N ALA A 214 -3.81 -5.51 -9.84
CA ALA A 214 -4.10 -5.73 -11.25
C ALA A 214 -2.86 -6.13 -12.04
N VAL A 215 -1.70 -5.53 -11.73
CA VAL A 215 -0.42 -5.91 -12.36
C VAL A 215 0.02 -7.28 -11.86
N THR A 216 -0.10 -7.55 -10.56
CA THR A 216 0.18 -8.88 -9.99
C THR A 216 -0.63 -9.97 -10.68
N ASP A 217 -1.93 -9.74 -10.90
CA ASP A 217 -2.79 -10.70 -11.60
C ASP A 217 -2.32 -10.92 -13.03
N VAL A 218 -2.07 -9.83 -13.78
CA VAL A 218 -1.64 -9.91 -15.19
C VAL A 218 -0.33 -10.68 -15.34
N ILE A 219 0.72 -10.34 -14.57
CA ILE A 219 2.05 -10.97 -14.72
C ILE A 219 2.07 -12.43 -14.24
N ASN A 220 1.05 -12.86 -13.49
CA ASN A 220 0.85 -14.25 -13.08
C ASN A 220 -0.20 -14.98 -13.95
N GLY A 221 -0.60 -14.40 -15.08
CA GLY A 221 -1.57 -15.01 -16.00
C GLY A 221 -3.00 -15.14 -15.46
N ARG A 222 -3.34 -14.34 -14.45
CA ARG A 222 -4.66 -14.34 -13.82
C ARG A 222 -5.59 -13.29 -14.45
N GLU A 223 -6.89 -13.48 -14.33
CA GLU A 223 -7.88 -12.50 -14.79
C GLU A 223 -7.94 -11.30 -13.86
N VAL A 224 -7.85 -10.10 -14.43
CA VAL A 224 -7.97 -8.84 -13.68
C VAL A 224 -9.41 -8.55 -13.36
N ARG A 225 -9.73 -8.48 -12.08
CA ARG A 225 -11.04 -8.05 -11.57
C ARG A 225 -11.15 -6.52 -11.66
N ASN A 226 -12.37 -6.02 -11.96
CA ASN A 226 -12.68 -4.58 -11.99
C ASN A 226 -11.83 -3.74 -12.97
N ARG A 227 -11.50 -4.27 -14.15
CA ARG A 227 -10.78 -3.53 -15.21
C ARG A 227 -11.47 -2.20 -15.57
N ASP A 228 -12.79 -2.11 -15.46
CA ASP A 228 -13.59 -0.91 -15.72
C ASP A 228 -13.35 0.24 -14.72
N ALA A 229 -12.77 -0.05 -13.56
CA ALA A 229 -12.40 0.94 -12.57
C ALA A 229 -11.09 1.67 -12.91
N LEU A 230 -10.32 1.19 -13.89
CA LEU A 230 -9.07 1.78 -14.30
C LEU A 230 -9.29 3.02 -15.19
N ALA A 231 -8.41 4.00 -15.04
CA ALA A 231 -8.34 5.17 -15.92
C ALA A 231 -7.64 4.85 -17.24
N ASN A 232 -6.64 3.97 -17.18
CA ASN A 232 -5.81 3.54 -18.32
C ASN A 232 -5.75 2.00 -18.41
N PRO A 233 -6.87 1.32 -18.71
CA PRO A 233 -6.94 -0.15 -18.72
C PRO A 233 -6.00 -0.79 -19.76
N ASP A 234 -5.67 -0.08 -20.84
CA ASP A 234 -4.80 -0.57 -21.91
C ASP A 234 -3.33 -0.67 -21.47
N SER A 235 -2.93 0.08 -20.44
CA SER A 235 -1.60 -0.05 -19.84
C SER A 235 -1.29 -1.47 -19.35
N LEU A 236 -2.32 -2.23 -18.96
CA LEU A 236 -2.17 -3.62 -18.52
C LEU A 236 -1.66 -4.55 -19.65
N ASP A 237 -1.91 -4.21 -20.91
CA ASP A 237 -1.53 -5.08 -22.03
C ASP A 237 0.00 -5.19 -22.18
N TRP A 238 0.73 -4.13 -21.81
CA TRP A 238 2.19 -4.15 -21.77
C TRP A 238 2.72 -5.19 -20.77
N PHE A 239 2.09 -5.30 -19.59
CA PHE A 239 2.50 -6.24 -18.55
C PHE A 239 2.23 -7.70 -18.92
N LYS A 240 1.28 -7.99 -19.83
CA LYS A 240 1.04 -9.35 -20.35
C LYS A 240 2.26 -9.95 -21.02
N GLY A 241 3.10 -9.11 -21.63
CA GLY A 241 4.34 -9.55 -22.26
C GLY A 241 5.42 -10.05 -21.29
N LEU A 242 5.17 -9.90 -19.98
CA LEU A 242 6.09 -10.31 -18.89
C LEU A 242 5.63 -11.59 -18.19
N VAL A 243 4.59 -12.24 -18.70
CA VAL A 243 4.15 -13.57 -18.22
C VAL A 243 5.24 -14.57 -18.55
N PRO A 244 5.69 -15.42 -17.59
CA PRO A 244 6.74 -16.41 -17.80
C PRO A 244 6.39 -17.45 -18.85
#